data_eb152c6f5d9093f83fb2eb5693460041
#
_entry.id   eb152c6f5d9093f83fb2eb5693460041
#
_cell.length_a   1.000
_cell.length_b   1.000
_cell.length_c   1.000
_cell.angle_alpha   90.00
_cell.angle_beta   90.00
_cell.angle_gamma   90.00
#
_symmetry.space_group_name_H-M   'P 1'
#
loop_
_entity.id
_entity.type
_entity.pdbx_description
1 polymer ?
#
loop_
_entity_poly.entity_id
_entity_poly.type
_entity_poly.pdbx_seq_one_letter_code
_entity_poly.pdbx_strand_id
1 'polypeptide(L)'
;GYSSAASDVYKRQPFFLSLFCLFLCETANVVLLTNEHLSLEQFLVPAANLVVSGILLLGILKFFSGAVVFRDRVRYLDLNDTENQILAKYRQTDRTEYFQCIHTAYFCERIALKLGLDKDALKCAGLYHKKGWELMNLQGESFPKGAKEILEEYKEDQKYRRKETVVLYCSDAVVSAILLLSQKEPDKKPDYDQVIDKIFERIRVKGFVNECDLSLRDWNRMQKIFKEEKLYYDFLR
;
A
#
# COMPACT_ATOMS: atom_id res chain seq x y z
N GLY A 1 -10.58 -5.66 14.12
CA GLY A 1 -11.93 -5.54 13.54
C GLY A 1 -12.65 -4.23 13.87
N TYR A 2 -12.42 -3.64 15.05
CA TYR A 2 -13.12 -2.41 15.48
C TYR A 2 -12.53 -1.12 14.87
N SER A 3 -11.25 -1.07 14.58
CA SER A 3 -10.56 0.12 14.02
C SER A 3 -10.96 0.39 12.56
N SER A 4 -11.13 -0.65 11.75
CA SER A 4 -11.55 -0.51 10.34
C SER A 4 -12.99 -0.02 10.22
N ALA A 5 -13.91 -0.54 11.05
CA ALA A 5 -15.31 -0.13 11.04
C ALA A 5 -15.48 1.34 11.48
N ALA A 6 -14.72 1.82 12.46
CA ALA A 6 -14.76 3.22 12.90
C ALA A 6 -14.24 4.18 11.81
N SER A 7 -13.18 3.80 11.09
CA SER A 7 -12.65 4.60 9.96
C SER A 7 -13.64 4.70 8.80
N ASP A 8 -14.36 3.61 8.51
CA ASP A 8 -15.36 3.61 7.43
C ASP A 8 -16.62 4.42 7.79
N VAL A 9 -17.02 4.42 9.05
CA VAL A 9 -18.12 5.26 9.56
C VAL A 9 -17.76 6.74 9.46
N TYR A 10 -16.53 7.12 9.87
CA TYR A 10 -16.07 8.51 9.82
C TYR A 10 -15.99 9.05 8.38
N LYS A 11 -15.58 8.22 7.42
CA LYS A 11 -15.54 8.59 5.99
C LYS A 11 -16.92 8.76 5.36
N ARG A 12 -17.96 8.15 5.92
CA ARG A 12 -19.34 8.26 5.43
C ARG A 12 -20.13 9.43 6.05
N GLN A 13 -19.66 9.96 7.18
CA GLN A 13 -20.32 11.07 7.87
C GLN A 13 -20.59 12.31 6.99
N PRO A 14 -19.61 12.84 6.20
CA PRO A 14 -19.86 14.01 5.36
C PRO A 14 -20.88 13.74 4.26
N PHE A 15 -21.00 12.51 3.79
CA PHE A 15 -22.00 12.11 2.81
C PHE A 15 -23.43 12.20 3.39
N PHE A 16 -23.66 11.62 4.56
CA PHE A 16 -24.96 11.68 5.21
C PHE A 16 -25.32 13.10 5.64
N LEU A 17 -24.34 13.88 6.08
CA LEU A 17 -24.53 15.27 6.44
C LEU A 17 -24.96 16.12 5.23
N SER A 18 -24.36 15.92 4.07
CA SER A 18 -24.74 16.65 2.85
C SER A 18 -26.14 16.30 2.36
N LEU A 19 -26.53 15.03 2.42
CA LEU A 19 -27.89 14.60 2.11
C LEU A 19 -28.91 15.17 3.09
N PHE A 20 -28.59 15.23 4.37
CA PHE A 20 -29.43 15.82 5.40
C PHE A 20 -29.62 17.32 5.19
N CYS A 21 -28.54 18.06 4.87
CA CYS A 21 -28.61 19.49 4.54
C CYS A 21 -29.48 19.74 3.30
N LEU A 22 -29.34 18.93 2.25
CA LEU A 22 -30.18 19.02 1.05
C LEU A 22 -31.67 18.82 1.40
N PHE A 23 -31.99 17.82 2.18
CA PHE A 23 -33.36 17.57 2.62
C PHE A 23 -33.94 18.73 3.42
N LEU A 24 -33.15 19.33 4.34
CA LEU A 24 -33.57 20.50 5.11
C LEU A 24 -33.81 21.73 4.22
N CYS A 25 -32.93 21.98 3.24
CA CYS A 25 -33.10 23.09 2.31
C CYS A 25 -34.34 22.91 1.45
N GLU A 26 -34.62 21.70 0.94
CA GLU A 26 -35.81 21.47 0.13
C GLU A 26 -37.10 21.50 0.94
N THR A 27 -37.12 20.96 2.15
CA THR A 27 -38.27 21.07 3.05
C THR A 27 -38.52 22.52 3.45
N ALA A 28 -37.48 23.32 3.74
CA ALA A 28 -37.60 24.74 4.03
C ALA A 28 -38.20 25.52 2.84
N ASN A 29 -37.78 25.24 1.60
CA ASN A 29 -38.34 25.82 0.40
C ASN A 29 -39.83 25.51 0.24
N VAL A 30 -40.22 24.24 0.45
CA VAL A 30 -41.65 23.86 0.40
C VAL A 30 -42.45 24.63 1.44
N VAL A 31 -41.98 24.70 2.68
CA VAL A 31 -42.68 25.42 3.78
C VAL A 31 -42.77 26.90 3.54
N LEU A 32 -41.71 27.54 3.00
CA LEU A 32 -41.65 28.99 2.78
C LEU A 32 -42.43 29.46 1.53
N LEU A 33 -42.50 28.61 0.50
CA LEU A 33 -43.17 28.95 -0.77
C LEU A 33 -44.65 28.55 -0.84
N THR A 34 -45.08 27.69 0.05
CA THR A 34 -46.47 27.19 0.08
C THR A 34 -47.28 28.05 1.04
N ASN A 35 -48.17 28.92 0.49
CA ASN A 35 -49.09 29.74 1.27
C ASN A 35 -50.37 28.99 1.72
N GLU A 36 -50.45 27.69 1.49
CA GLU A 36 -51.59 26.85 1.82
C GLU A 36 -51.31 25.89 2.98
N HIS A 37 -52.34 25.20 3.46
CA HIS A 37 -52.17 24.20 4.51
C HIS A 37 -51.20 23.11 4.08
N LEU A 38 -50.20 22.83 4.90
CA LEU A 38 -49.18 21.80 4.68
C LEU A 38 -49.87 20.42 4.55
N SER A 39 -49.77 19.81 3.37
CA SER A 39 -50.28 18.46 3.11
C SER A 39 -49.09 17.49 2.98
N LEU A 40 -49.31 16.22 3.32
CA LEU A 40 -48.28 15.16 3.18
C LEU A 40 -47.79 15.01 1.73
N GLU A 41 -48.63 15.32 0.74
CA GLU A 41 -48.29 15.23 -0.68
C GLU A 41 -47.16 16.20 -1.08
N GLN A 42 -47.07 17.35 -0.42
CA GLN A 42 -46.03 18.34 -0.70
C GLN A 42 -44.62 17.91 -0.28
N PHE A 43 -44.49 16.92 0.63
CA PHE A 43 -43.23 16.34 1.04
C PHE A 43 -42.78 15.18 0.15
N LEU A 44 -43.66 14.67 -0.72
CA LEU A 44 -43.30 13.59 -1.65
C LEU A 44 -42.23 14.01 -2.65
N VAL A 45 -42.29 15.24 -3.15
CA VAL A 45 -41.29 15.75 -4.10
C VAL A 45 -39.90 15.90 -3.46
N PRO A 46 -39.72 16.56 -2.29
CA PRO A 46 -38.45 16.57 -1.57
C PRO A 46 -37.91 15.18 -1.23
N ALA A 47 -38.77 14.25 -0.83
CA ALA A 47 -38.36 12.90 -0.52
C ALA A 47 -37.87 12.14 -1.78
N ALA A 48 -38.59 12.25 -2.90
CA ALA A 48 -38.18 11.67 -4.17
C ALA A 48 -36.84 12.27 -4.65
N ASN A 49 -36.68 13.58 -4.54
CA ASN A 49 -35.46 14.29 -4.92
C ASN A 49 -34.25 13.86 -4.08
N LEU A 50 -34.45 13.64 -2.77
CA LEU A 50 -33.43 13.11 -1.88
C LEU A 50 -32.94 11.73 -2.35
N VAL A 51 -33.87 10.83 -2.71
CA VAL A 51 -33.54 9.48 -3.19
C VAL A 51 -32.75 9.55 -4.51
N VAL A 52 -33.25 10.34 -5.48
CA VAL A 52 -32.59 10.52 -6.78
C VAL A 52 -31.20 11.14 -6.61
N SER A 53 -31.07 12.19 -5.84
CA SER A 53 -29.79 12.87 -5.55
C SER A 53 -28.82 11.93 -4.85
N GLY A 54 -29.30 11.11 -3.91
CA GLY A 54 -28.50 10.08 -3.22
C GLY A 54 -27.94 9.03 -4.18
N ILE A 55 -28.79 8.52 -5.09
CA ILE A 55 -28.37 7.54 -6.10
C ILE A 55 -27.35 8.15 -7.07
N LEU A 56 -27.58 9.37 -7.56
CA LEU A 56 -26.67 10.07 -8.46
C LEU A 56 -25.32 10.33 -7.78
N LEU A 57 -25.32 10.80 -6.54
CA LEU A 57 -24.09 11.09 -5.80
C LEU A 57 -23.29 9.81 -5.54
N LEU A 58 -23.95 8.71 -5.17
CA LEU A 58 -23.30 7.41 -5.01
C LEU A 58 -22.73 6.88 -6.34
N GLY A 59 -23.46 7.06 -7.44
CA GLY A 59 -23.02 6.70 -8.79
C GLY A 59 -21.75 7.47 -9.20
N ILE A 60 -21.75 8.78 -8.98
CA ILE A 60 -20.61 9.66 -9.26
C ILE A 60 -19.40 9.24 -8.41
N LEU A 61 -19.58 9.09 -7.10
CA LEU A 61 -18.50 8.67 -6.19
C LEU A 61 -17.90 7.32 -6.60
N LYS A 62 -18.75 6.35 -6.97
CA LYS A 62 -18.31 5.03 -7.42
C LYS A 62 -17.55 5.10 -8.75
N PHE A 63 -18.03 5.93 -9.69
CA PHE A 63 -17.36 6.16 -10.97
C PHE A 63 -15.97 6.77 -10.79
N PHE A 64 -15.83 7.87 -10.03
CA PHE A 64 -14.54 8.51 -9.77
C PHE A 64 -13.60 7.62 -8.97
N SER A 65 -14.09 6.91 -7.96
CA SER A 65 -13.31 5.93 -7.21
C SER A 65 -12.77 4.83 -8.13
N GLY A 66 -13.62 4.31 -9.02
CA GLY A 66 -13.22 3.30 -10.01
C GLY A 66 -12.16 3.83 -10.98
N ALA A 67 -12.30 5.05 -11.47
CA ALA A 67 -11.35 5.67 -12.39
C ALA A 67 -9.96 5.88 -11.74
N VAL A 68 -9.91 6.31 -10.46
CA VAL A 68 -8.66 6.48 -9.72
C VAL A 68 -7.98 5.12 -9.50
N VAL A 69 -8.72 4.11 -9.04
CA VAL A 69 -8.19 2.76 -8.83
C VAL A 69 -7.67 2.16 -10.13
N PHE A 70 -8.39 2.36 -11.24
CA PHE A 70 -7.95 1.88 -12.56
C PHE A 70 -6.65 2.55 -12.99
N ARG A 71 -6.52 3.86 -12.82
CA ARG A 71 -5.29 4.61 -13.16
C ARG A 71 -4.10 4.13 -12.35
N ASP A 72 -4.28 3.94 -11.03
CA ASP A 72 -3.21 3.44 -10.16
C ASP A 72 -2.80 2.02 -10.54
N ARG A 73 -3.76 1.16 -10.90
CA ARG A 73 -3.47 -0.21 -11.35
C ARG A 73 -2.66 -0.23 -12.65
N VAL A 74 -3.04 0.58 -13.64
CA VAL A 74 -2.28 0.70 -14.91
C VAL A 74 -0.87 1.20 -14.62
N ARG A 75 -0.73 2.17 -13.71
CA ARG A 75 0.58 2.69 -13.32
C ARG A 75 1.45 1.65 -12.62
N TYR A 76 0.88 0.80 -11.76
CA TYR A 76 1.61 -0.31 -11.16
C TYR A 76 2.06 -1.35 -12.20
N LEU A 77 1.25 -1.65 -13.21
CA LEU A 77 1.65 -2.57 -14.29
C LEU A 77 2.89 -2.05 -15.01
N ASP A 78 2.94 -0.76 -15.32
CA ASP A 78 4.08 -0.12 -15.97
C ASP A 78 5.32 -0.09 -15.05
N LEU A 79 5.19 0.35 -13.79
CA LEU A 79 6.32 0.48 -12.87
C LEU A 79 6.86 -0.87 -12.37
N ASN A 80 6.02 -1.90 -12.31
CA ASN A 80 6.41 -3.26 -11.89
C ASN A 80 6.96 -4.10 -13.03
N ASP A 81 6.98 -3.56 -14.25
CA ASP A 81 7.64 -4.19 -15.40
C ASP A 81 9.15 -3.95 -15.31
N THR A 82 9.94 -5.02 -15.32
CA THR A 82 11.41 -4.97 -15.28
C THR A 82 12.02 -4.36 -16.52
N GLU A 83 11.28 -4.29 -17.63
CA GLU A 83 11.69 -3.64 -18.90
C GLU A 83 11.31 -2.14 -18.94
N ASN A 84 10.67 -1.61 -17.89
CA ASN A 84 10.42 -0.18 -17.77
C ASN A 84 11.70 0.64 -17.92
N GLN A 85 11.62 1.76 -18.64
CA GLN A 85 12.78 2.59 -19.00
C GLN A 85 13.61 3.05 -17.79
N ILE A 86 12.94 3.32 -16.66
CA ILE A 86 13.61 3.74 -15.43
C ILE A 86 14.43 2.60 -14.84
N LEU A 87 13.86 1.39 -14.77
CA LEU A 87 14.53 0.20 -14.30
C LEU A 87 15.64 -0.26 -15.25
N ALA A 88 15.42 -0.15 -16.55
CA ALA A 88 16.45 -0.41 -17.56
C ALA A 88 17.66 0.53 -17.40
N LYS A 89 17.42 1.82 -17.18
CA LYS A 89 18.48 2.81 -16.88
C LYS A 89 19.16 2.50 -15.54
N TYR A 90 18.40 2.13 -14.52
CA TYR A 90 18.93 1.74 -13.22
C TYR A 90 19.87 0.53 -13.34
N ARG A 91 19.48 -0.51 -14.06
CA ARG A 91 20.29 -1.68 -14.37
C ARG A 91 21.64 -1.33 -15.03
N GLN A 92 21.65 -0.30 -15.89
CA GLN A 92 22.87 0.17 -16.56
C GLN A 92 23.77 0.99 -15.62
N THR A 93 23.18 1.76 -14.70
CA THR A 93 23.92 2.68 -13.81
C THR A 93 24.51 1.94 -12.60
N ASP A 94 23.75 1.07 -11.96
CA ASP A 94 24.16 0.29 -10.79
C ASP A 94 23.53 -1.10 -10.80
N ARG A 95 24.22 -2.01 -11.49
CA ARG A 95 23.73 -3.38 -11.67
C ARG A 95 23.55 -4.14 -10.36
N THR A 96 24.48 -3.94 -9.40
CA THR A 96 24.46 -4.66 -8.12
C THR A 96 23.25 -4.24 -7.28
N GLU A 97 23.05 -2.95 -7.15
CA GLU A 97 21.93 -2.41 -6.41
C GLU A 97 20.58 -2.71 -7.08
N TYR A 98 20.53 -2.67 -8.43
CA TYR A 98 19.38 -3.08 -9.19
C TYR A 98 18.98 -4.53 -8.90
N PHE A 99 19.94 -5.47 -8.93
CA PHE A 99 19.64 -6.88 -8.61
C PHE A 99 19.15 -7.03 -7.18
N GLN A 100 19.72 -6.32 -6.22
CA GLN A 100 19.21 -6.33 -4.85
C GLN A 100 17.74 -5.87 -4.79
N CYS A 101 17.38 -4.81 -5.51
CA CYS A 101 15.99 -4.33 -5.59
C CYS A 101 15.05 -5.35 -6.22
N ILE A 102 15.47 -6.04 -7.28
CA ILE A 102 14.68 -7.11 -7.91
C ILE A 102 14.36 -8.23 -6.91
N HIS A 103 15.37 -8.69 -6.17
CA HIS A 103 15.19 -9.76 -5.19
C HIS A 103 14.36 -9.30 -3.97
N THR A 104 14.54 -8.06 -3.53
CA THR A 104 13.69 -7.44 -2.49
C THR A 104 12.24 -7.37 -2.95
N ALA A 105 11.98 -6.94 -4.19
CA ALA A 105 10.64 -6.88 -4.76
C ALA A 105 9.97 -8.27 -4.86
N TYR A 106 10.73 -9.30 -5.19
CA TYR A 106 10.24 -10.68 -5.18
C TYR A 106 9.68 -11.08 -3.82
N PHE A 107 10.45 -10.85 -2.73
CA PHE A 107 9.99 -11.15 -1.38
C PHE A 107 8.82 -10.26 -0.95
N CYS A 108 8.84 -8.98 -1.29
CA CYS A 108 7.75 -8.05 -1.03
C CYS A 108 6.43 -8.54 -1.63
N GLU A 109 6.42 -8.93 -2.92
CA GLU A 109 5.25 -9.45 -3.61
C GLU A 109 4.76 -10.76 -2.98
N ARG A 110 5.67 -11.68 -2.70
CA ARG A 110 5.35 -13.00 -2.14
C ARG A 110 4.76 -12.92 -0.74
N ILE A 111 5.34 -12.09 0.12
CA ILE A 111 4.85 -11.87 1.48
C ILE A 111 3.51 -11.13 1.46
N ALA A 112 3.36 -10.11 0.60
CA ALA A 112 2.11 -9.38 0.44
C ALA A 112 0.95 -10.30 0.09
N LEU A 113 1.14 -11.21 -0.86
CA LEU A 113 0.13 -12.23 -1.23
C LEU A 113 -0.27 -13.12 -0.05
N LYS A 114 0.68 -13.50 0.79
CA LYS A 114 0.43 -14.39 1.93
C LYS A 114 -0.21 -13.67 3.12
N LEU A 115 0.08 -12.39 3.32
CA LEU A 115 -0.46 -11.58 4.41
C LEU A 115 -1.73 -10.79 4.02
N GLY A 116 -2.13 -10.81 2.74
CA GLY A 116 -3.28 -10.05 2.24
C GLY A 116 -3.04 -8.54 2.18
N LEU A 117 -1.78 -8.13 1.91
CA LEU A 117 -1.37 -6.74 1.71
C LEU A 117 -1.41 -6.35 0.23
N ASP A 118 -1.23 -5.07 -0.07
CA ASP A 118 -1.15 -4.58 -1.45
C ASP A 118 0.17 -5.05 -2.10
N LYS A 119 0.06 -6.12 -2.89
CA LYS A 119 1.21 -6.75 -3.56
C LYS A 119 1.83 -5.83 -4.62
N ASP A 120 1.01 -5.06 -5.33
CA ASP A 120 1.47 -4.22 -6.43
C ASP A 120 2.22 -3.00 -5.88
N ALA A 121 1.73 -2.42 -4.79
CA ALA A 121 2.42 -1.34 -4.08
C ALA A 121 3.74 -1.81 -3.44
N LEU A 122 3.73 -2.98 -2.79
CA LEU A 122 4.92 -3.55 -2.15
C LEU A 122 5.99 -3.97 -3.16
N LYS A 123 5.59 -4.58 -4.29
CA LYS A 123 6.52 -4.90 -5.38
C LYS A 123 7.17 -3.65 -5.94
N CYS A 124 6.36 -2.63 -6.24
CA CYS A 124 6.85 -1.34 -6.70
C CYS A 124 7.83 -0.72 -5.68
N ALA A 125 7.46 -0.66 -4.41
CA ALA A 125 8.35 -0.17 -3.37
C ALA A 125 9.67 -0.95 -3.32
N GLY A 126 9.63 -2.28 -3.43
CA GLY A 126 10.81 -3.14 -3.48
C GLY A 126 11.74 -2.85 -4.67
N LEU A 127 11.17 -2.55 -5.85
CA LEU A 127 11.95 -2.20 -7.04
C LEU A 127 12.65 -0.85 -6.93
N TYR A 128 12.06 0.11 -6.22
CA TYR A 128 12.50 1.51 -6.24
C TYR A 128 13.03 2.04 -4.91
N HIS A 129 13.14 1.24 -3.85
CA HIS A 129 13.46 1.70 -2.48
C HIS A 129 14.86 2.32 -2.32
N LYS A 130 15.78 2.06 -3.25
CA LYS A 130 17.12 2.67 -3.29
C LYS A 130 17.17 3.81 -4.31
N LYS A 131 18.17 3.85 -5.16
CA LYS A 131 18.36 4.89 -6.19
C LYS A 131 17.20 4.99 -7.21
N GLY A 132 16.37 3.98 -7.34
CA GLY A 132 15.20 4.02 -8.22
C GLY A 132 14.24 5.17 -7.89
N TRP A 133 14.11 5.53 -6.63
CA TRP A 133 13.34 6.69 -6.19
C TRP A 133 13.89 8.02 -6.74
N GLU A 134 15.20 8.20 -6.70
CA GLU A 134 15.86 9.41 -7.21
C GLU A 134 15.72 9.53 -8.73
N LEU A 135 15.86 8.41 -9.42
CA LEU A 135 15.66 8.35 -10.88
C LEU A 135 14.24 8.72 -11.30
N MET A 136 13.23 8.28 -10.56
CA MET A 136 11.83 8.67 -10.78
C MET A 136 11.63 10.18 -10.62
N ASN A 137 12.13 10.74 -9.53
CA ASN A 137 12.01 12.18 -9.27
C ASN A 137 12.72 13.04 -10.33
N LEU A 138 13.88 12.60 -10.80
CA LEU A 138 14.63 13.29 -11.88
C LEU A 138 13.87 13.29 -13.21
N GLN A 139 13.01 12.31 -13.45
CA GLN A 139 12.19 12.24 -14.65
C GLN A 139 10.85 12.96 -14.52
N GLY A 140 10.57 13.59 -13.36
CA GLY A 140 9.28 14.25 -13.09
C GLY A 140 8.11 13.28 -12.92
N GLU A 141 8.42 12.01 -12.72
CA GLU A 141 7.42 10.95 -12.57
C GLU A 141 7.02 10.77 -11.10
N SER A 142 5.77 10.38 -10.87
CA SER A 142 5.25 10.15 -9.52
C SER A 142 4.82 8.70 -9.32
N PHE A 143 5.06 8.19 -8.12
CA PHE A 143 4.55 6.89 -7.71
C PHE A 143 3.05 6.93 -7.43
N PRO A 144 2.32 5.82 -7.66
CA PRO A 144 1.00 5.62 -7.09
C PRO A 144 1.05 5.77 -5.57
N LYS A 145 -0.05 6.27 -5.00
CA LYS A 145 -0.11 6.68 -3.58
C LYS A 145 0.40 5.60 -2.61
N GLY A 146 0.00 4.34 -2.81
CA GLY A 146 0.40 3.24 -1.92
C GLY A 146 1.92 3.02 -1.89
N ALA A 147 2.57 2.93 -3.06
CA ALA A 147 4.02 2.77 -3.14
C ALA A 147 4.76 4.00 -2.59
N LYS A 148 4.26 5.21 -2.90
CA LYS A 148 4.83 6.45 -2.41
C LYS A 148 4.88 6.50 -0.88
N GLU A 149 3.76 6.20 -0.22
CA GLU A 149 3.65 6.21 1.24
C GLU A 149 4.58 5.19 1.91
N ILE A 150 4.76 4.00 1.30
CA ILE A 150 5.70 2.98 1.79
C ILE A 150 7.15 3.48 1.67
N LEU A 151 7.50 4.08 0.52
CA LEU A 151 8.85 4.55 0.24
C LEU A 151 9.22 5.77 1.09
N GLU A 152 8.29 6.68 1.33
CA GLU A 152 8.49 7.85 2.20
C GLU A 152 8.77 7.40 3.63
N GLU A 153 7.94 6.52 4.19
CA GLU A 153 8.14 6.00 5.55
C GLU A 153 9.44 5.19 5.66
N TYR A 154 9.78 4.39 4.64
CA TYR A 154 11.03 3.62 4.61
C TYR A 154 12.28 4.51 4.67
N LYS A 155 12.26 5.69 4.00
CA LYS A 155 13.37 6.65 3.99
C LYS A 155 13.56 7.39 5.30
N GLU A 156 12.51 7.57 6.10
CA GLU A 156 12.62 8.24 7.40
C GLU A 156 13.48 7.47 8.40
N ASP A 157 13.73 6.18 8.14
CA ASP A 157 14.59 5.26 8.94
C ASP A 157 14.34 5.37 10.45
N GLN A 158 13.06 5.53 10.81
CA GLN A 158 12.61 5.65 12.19
C GLN A 158 11.78 4.41 12.59
N LYS A 159 10.69 4.61 13.30
CA LYS A 159 9.75 3.56 13.67
C LYS A 159 8.67 3.43 12.61
N TYR A 160 8.53 2.25 12.06
CA TYR A 160 7.56 1.97 11.01
C TYR A 160 6.17 1.71 11.59
N ARG A 161 5.15 2.34 11.00
CA ARG A 161 3.74 2.20 11.39
C ARG A 161 2.99 1.27 10.43
N ARG A 162 3.41 1.25 9.16
CA ARG A 162 2.76 0.45 8.12
C ARG A 162 3.34 -0.95 8.08
N LYS A 163 2.46 -1.95 7.94
CA LYS A 163 2.86 -3.36 7.75
C LYS A 163 3.69 -3.52 6.47
N GLU A 164 3.31 -2.82 5.42
CA GLU A 164 4.00 -2.82 4.14
C GLU A 164 5.44 -2.33 4.26
N THR A 165 5.69 -1.27 5.00
CA THR A 165 7.04 -0.75 5.22
C THR A 165 7.90 -1.73 6.03
N VAL A 166 7.31 -2.40 7.02
CA VAL A 166 7.99 -3.46 7.76
C VAL A 166 8.36 -4.63 6.85
N VAL A 167 7.46 -5.04 5.95
CA VAL A 167 7.74 -6.09 4.96
C VAL A 167 8.89 -5.70 4.04
N LEU A 168 8.88 -4.47 3.53
CA LEU A 168 9.97 -3.93 2.70
C LEU A 168 11.31 -3.95 3.45
N TYR A 169 11.33 -3.47 4.69
CA TYR A 169 12.53 -3.42 5.52
C TYR A 169 13.08 -4.82 5.81
N CYS A 170 12.23 -5.77 6.19
CA CYS A 170 12.66 -7.16 6.42
C CYS A 170 13.16 -7.80 5.14
N SER A 171 12.52 -7.55 4.00
CA SER A 171 12.92 -8.11 2.71
C SER A 171 14.28 -7.58 2.27
N ASP A 172 14.51 -6.26 2.36
CA ASP A 172 15.81 -5.67 2.04
C ASP A 172 16.91 -6.17 2.99
N ALA A 173 16.63 -6.26 4.29
CA ALA A 173 17.60 -6.76 5.27
C ALA A 173 18.02 -8.21 5.00
N VAL A 174 17.07 -9.11 4.69
CA VAL A 174 17.35 -10.52 4.40
C VAL A 174 18.10 -10.64 3.09
N VAL A 175 17.65 -9.99 2.02
CA VAL A 175 18.31 -10.04 0.70
C VAL A 175 19.73 -9.49 0.79
N SER A 176 19.92 -8.33 1.41
CA SER A 176 21.24 -7.70 1.60
C SER A 176 22.20 -8.63 2.35
N ALA A 177 21.73 -9.27 3.43
CA ALA A 177 22.57 -10.17 4.22
C ALA A 177 22.98 -11.41 3.42
N ILE A 178 22.07 -12.01 2.67
CA ILE A 178 22.35 -13.21 1.87
C ILE A 178 23.31 -12.89 0.73
N LEU A 179 23.10 -11.78 0.01
CA LEU A 179 24.01 -11.34 -1.05
C LEU A 179 25.42 -11.05 -0.51
N LEU A 180 25.52 -10.38 0.64
CA LEU A 180 26.79 -10.10 1.28
C LEU A 180 27.54 -11.36 1.70
N LEU A 181 26.83 -12.34 2.27
CA LEU A 181 27.42 -13.64 2.65
C LEU A 181 27.87 -14.42 1.43
N SER A 182 27.10 -14.42 0.36
CA SER A 182 27.46 -15.09 -0.90
C SER A 182 28.70 -14.46 -1.56
N GLN A 183 28.90 -13.15 -1.41
CA GLN A 183 30.10 -12.47 -1.90
C GLN A 183 31.35 -12.74 -1.04
N LYS A 184 31.19 -12.82 0.29
CA LYS A 184 32.32 -13.01 1.21
C LYS A 184 32.81 -14.45 1.26
N GLU A 185 31.91 -15.43 1.19
CA GLU A 185 32.21 -16.86 1.32
C GLU A 185 31.49 -17.63 0.18
N PRO A 186 31.99 -17.51 -1.08
CA PRO A 186 31.28 -18.08 -2.24
C PRO A 186 31.22 -19.63 -2.20
N ASP A 187 32.17 -20.25 -1.58
CA ASP A 187 32.27 -21.74 -1.52
C ASP A 187 31.50 -22.34 -0.34
N LYS A 188 31.05 -21.52 0.63
CA LYS A 188 30.39 -22.00 1.82
C LYS A 188 28.89 -21.68 1.79
N LYS A 189 28.05 -22.70 1.89
CA LYS A 189 26.61 -22.52 1.98
C LYS A 189 26.24 -21.98 3.37
N PRO A 190 25.61 -20.78 3.45
CA PRO A 190 25.17 -20.24 4.73
C PRO A 190 24.03 -21.08 5.33
N ASP A 191 23.94 -21.10 6.64
CA ASP A 191 22.71 -21.53 7.33
C ASP A 191 21.68 -20.40 7.23
N TYR A 192 20.84 -20.47 6.20
CA TYR A 192 19.80 -19.46 5.92
C TYR A 192 18.84 -19.29 7.09
N ASP A 193 18.48 -20.38 7.80
CA ASP A 193 17.58 -20.30 8.93
C ASP A 193 18.18 -19.47 10.06
N GLN A 194 19.44 -19.70 10.38
CA GLN A 194 20.16 -18.95 11.40
C GLN A 194 20.33 -17.46 11.01
N VAL A 195 20.62 -17.20 9.75
CA VAL A 195 20.74 -15.80 9.23
C VAL A 195 19.43 -15.06 9.38
N ILE A 196 18.33 -15.67 8.95
CA ILE A 196 17.00 -15.08 9.04
C ILE A 196 16.61 -14.85 10.50
N ASP A 197 16.82 -15.83 11.39
CA ASP A 197 16.51 -15.70 12.81
C ASP A 197 17.24 -14.51 13.45
N LYS A 198 18.54 -14.39 13.19
CA LYS A 198 19.35 -13.24 13.69
C LYS A 198 18.86 -11.89 13.17
N ILE A 199 18.44 -11.82 11.90
CA ILE A 199 17.92 -10.59 11.32
C ILE A 199 16.61 -10.20 12.00
N PHE A 200 15.67 -11.12 12.12
CA PHE A 200 14.36 -10.90 12.74
C PHE A 200 14.49 -10.52 14.22
N GLU A 201 15.38 -11.18 14.94
CA GLU A 201 15.68 -10.83 16.33
C GLU A 201 16.27 -9.41 16.44
N ARG A 202 17.24 -9.06 15.59
CA ARG A 202 17.84 -7.73 15.56
C ARG A 202 16.80 -6.63 15.26
N ILE A 203 15.89 -6.87 14.32
CA ILE A 203 14.82 -5.91 13.97
C ILE A 203 13.90 -5.71 15.17
N ARG A 204 13.54 -6.79 15.88
CA ARG A 204 12.70 -6.72 17.08
C ARG A 204 13.39 -5.96 18.21
N VAL A 205 14.66 -6.23 18.46
CA VAL A 205 15.44 -5.58 19.53
C VAL A 205 15.61 -4.09 19.25
N LYS A 206 15.79 -3.68 18.00
CA LYS A 206 15.89 -2.27 17.62
C LYS A 206 14.57 -1.50 17.75
N GLY A 207 13.44 -2.19 17.88
CA GLY A 207 12.14 -1.57 18.11
C GLY A 207 11.51 -0.88 16.91
N PHE A 208 12.02 -1.06 15.70
CA PHE A 208 11.48 -0.47 14.47
C PHE A 208 10.02 -0.82 14.20
N VAL A 209 9.57 -1.97 14.70
CA VAL A 209 8.21 -2.50 14.49
C VAL A 209 7.25 -2.25 15.66
N ASN A 210 7.69 -1.59 16.73
CA ASN A 210 6.91 -1.43 17.94
C ASN A 210 5.65 -0.57 17.77
N GLU A 211 5.63 0.32 16.79
CA GLU A 211 4.48 1.18 16.48
C GLU A 211 3.58 0.59 15.36
N CYS A 212 3.99 -0.53 14.78
CA CYS A 212 3.25 -1.20 13.71
C CYS A 212 2.16 -2.12 14.27
N ASP A 213 0.96 -2.05 13.70
CA ASP A 213 -0.14 -2.99 14.00
C ASP A 213 0.08 -4.35 13.30
N LEU A 214 1.29 -4.89 13.39
CA LEU A 214 1.65 -6.20 12.87
C LEU A 214 1.47 -7.24 13.98
N SER A 215 0.57 -8.20 13.76
CA SER A 215 0.35 -9.27 14.74
C SER A 215 1.59 -10.18 14.86
N LEU A 216 1.80 -10.75 16.05
CA LEU A 216 2.87 -11.76 16.23
C LEU A 216 2.69 -12.96 15.28
N ARG A 217 1.45 -13.28 14.93
CA ARG A 217 1.13 -14.32 13.96
C ARG A 217 1.66 -13.96 12.57
N ASP A 218 1.45 -12.71 12.12
CA ASP A 218 1.91 -12.24 10.80
C ASP A 218 3.44 -12.14 10.78
N TRP A 219 4.04 -11.69 11.88
CA TRP A 219 5.49 -11.66 12.07
C TRP A 219 6.12 -13.06 11.90
N ASN A 220 5.60 -14.05 12.62
CA ASN A 220 6.08 -15.42 12.53
C ASN A 220 5.83 -16.05 11.15
N ARG A 221 4.70 -15.69 10.52
CA ARG A 221 4.38 -16.15 9.17
C ARG A 221 5.34 -15.57 8.13
N MET A 222 5.68 -14.29 8.25
CA MET A 222 6.67 -13.63 7.40
C MET A 222 8.05 -14.29 7.54
N GLN A 223 8.53 -14.51 8.76
CA GLN A 223 9.78 -15.20 9.03
C GLN A 223 9.80 -16.62 8.43
N LYS A 224 8.69 -17.35 8.55
CA LYS A 224 8.55 -18.69 7.96
C LYS A 224 8.64 -18.65 6.43
N ILE A 225 8.03 -17.67 5.77
CA ILE A 225 8.11 -17.49 4.32
C ILE A 225 9.57 -17.35 3.88
N PHE A 226 10.35 -16.51 4.54
CA PHE A 226 11.77 -16.37 4.23
C PHE A 226 12.54 -17.71 4.40
N LYS A 227 12.26 -18.49 5.44
CA LYS A 227 12.91 -19.79 5.66
C LYS A 227 12.55 -20.86 4.61
N GLU A 228 11.35 -20.77 4.05
CA GLU A 228 10.89 -21.69 2.99
C GLU A 228 11.57 -21.46 1.65
N GLU A 229 12.20 -20.30 1.41
CA GLU A 229 12.78 -19.91 0.11
C GLU A 229 14.26 -20.31 -0.07
N LYS A 230 14.72 -21.39 0.56
CA LYS A 230 16.13 -21.86 0.51
C LYS A 230 16.64 -22.07 -0.91
N LEU A 231 15.82 -22.65 -1.80
CA LEU A 231 16.18 -22.84 -3.20
C LEU A 231 16.39 -21.52 -3.95
N TYR A 232 15.59 -20.50 -3.62
CA TYR A 232 15.76 -19.18 -4.18
C TYR A 232 17.09 -18.54 -3.76
N TYR A 233 17.48 -18.71 -2.50
CA TYR A 233 18.78 -18.20 -2.02
C TYR A 233 19.97 -18.93 -2.67
N ASP A 234 19.84 -20.23 -2.93
CA ASP A 234 20.87 -20.97 -3.66
C ASP A 234 21.03 -20.45 -5.09
N PHE A 235 19.96 -19.94 -5.70
CA PHE A 235 19.99 -19.30 -7.02
C PHE A 235 20.61 -17.90 -7.00
N LEU A 236 20.59 -17.19 -5.87
CA LEU A 236 21.21 -15.87 -5.70
C LEU A 236 22.74 -15.93 -5.57
N ARG A 237 23.31 -17.08 -5.38
CA ARG A 237 24.77 -17.30 -5.25
C ARG A 237 25.43 -17.46 -6.59
#